data_49ee689381581b82981f22f93f1deaba
#
_entry.id   49ee689381581b82981f22f93f1deaba
#
_cell.length_a   1.000
_cell.length_b   1.000
_cell.length_c   1.000
_cell.angle_alpha   90.00
_cell.angle_beta   90.00
_cell.angle_gamma   90.00
#
_symmetry.space_group_name_H-M   'P 1'
#
loop_
_entity.id
_entity.type
_entity.pdbx_description
1 polymer ?
#
loop_
_entity_poly.entity_id
_entity_poly.type
_entity_poly.pdbx_seq_one_letter_code
_entity_poly.pdbx_strand_id
1 'polypeptide(L)'
;HNLNCQKVQLEKFLDFDCGDNSAEMVNNYDWFKGINFLDFIRDVGKHISVNYMMAKESVKLRIDKGISFTEFSYQLIQGYDFCWLNANRNVKLQMGGSDQWGNITTGTEMVRRINRGESFALTAPLVKKADGTKFGKSEGGNVWLDPKKTSPYIFYQFWLNTSDQDAQSYIKIFTFKEETEINAIIADHEENPGARALQKALANEITTYVHGESELEKAVKASGILFGKSTSEDLAELDEQTFNDLFSGCATAEVKKVDFEGMG
;
A
#
# COMPACT_ATOMS: atom_id res chain seq x y z
N HIS A 1 -11.67 7.71 13.90
CA HIS A 1 -11.59 6.25 13.73
C HIS A 1 -10.63 5.86 12.62
N ASN A 2 -10.87 6.28 11.37
CA ASN A 2 -10.04 5.88 10.21
C ASN A 2 -8.56 6.24 10.35
N LEU A 3 -8.25 7.44 10.85
CA LEU A 3 -6.89 7.90 11.11
C LEU A 3 -6.15 6.97 12.08
N ASN A 4 -6.81 6.53 13.16
CA ASN A 4 -6.21 5.61 14.12
C ASN A 4 -5.96 4.22 13.52
N CYS A 5 -6.86 3.73 12.67
CA CYS A 5 -6.66 2.46 11.96
C CYS A 5 -5.47 2.52 11.00
N GLN A 6 -5.26 3.66 10.34
CA GLN A 6 -4.08 3.87 9.47
C GLN A 6 -2.80 3.98 10.30
N LYS A 7 -2.84 4.69 11.44
CA LYS A 7 -1.69 4.85 12.31
C LYS A 7 -1.13 3.51 12.79
N VAL A 8 -1.98 2.61 13.27
CA VAL A 8 -1.59 1.27 13.72
C VAL A 8 -0.87 0.47 12.62
N GLN A 9 -1.27 0.65 11.35
CA GLN A 9 -0.57 0.01 10.24
C GLN A 9 0.76 0.68 9.93
N LEU A 10 0.82 2.01 9.98
CA LEU A 10 2.03 2.79 9.69
C LEU A 10 3.11 2.65 10.78
N GLU A 11 2.72 2.41 12.04
CA GLU A 11 3.64 2.15 13.15
C GLU A 11 4.52 0.91 12.93
N LYS A 12 4.17 0.02 12.00
CA LYS A 12 5.00 -1.10 11.59
C LYS A 12 6.17 -0.68 10.68
N PHE A 13 6.06 0.45 10.00
CA PHE A 13 6.98 0.90 8.95
C PHE A 13 7.73 2.19 9.32
N LEU A 14 7.16 2.98 10.21
CA LEU A 14 7.68 4.30 10.60
C LEU A 14 7.81 4.36 12.11
N ASP A 15 8.90 4.95 12.57
CA ASP A 15 9.13 5.21 13.99
C ASP A 15 8.49 6.54 14.39
N PHE A 16 7.57 6.49 15.32
CA PHE A 16 6.85 7.64 15.86
C PHE A 16 7.45 8.17 17.17
N ASP A 17 8.55 7.56 17.68
CA ASP A 17 9.18 7.91 18.96
C ASP A 17 10.72 7.80 18.89
N CYS A 18 11.33 8.36 17.85
CA CYS A 18 12.79 8.39 17.67
C CYS A 18 13.40 9.81 17.76
N GLY A 19 12.74 10.73 18.46
CA GLY A 19 13.22 12.10 18.66
C GLY A 19 12.95 12.99 17.45
N ASP A 20 13.96 13.74 17.00
CA ASP A 20 13.80 14.76 15.95
C ASP A 20 13.38 14.21 14.59
N ASN A 21 13.60 12.93 14.33
CA ASN A 21 13.23 12.25 13.09
C ASN A 21 11.94 11.41 13.21
N SER A 22 11.21 11.56 14.32
CA SER A 22 9.95 10.84 14.52
C SER A 22 8.92 11.15 13.43
N ALA A 23 8.22 10.11 12.99
CA ALA A 23 7.05 10.29 12.15
C ALA A 23 5.94 11.01 12.93
N GLU A 24 5.19 11.87 12.27
CA GLU A 24 4.03 12.54 12.84
C GLU A 24 2.80 12.31 11.95
N MET A 25 1.72 11.83 12.54
CA MET A 25 0.45 11.72 11.82
C MET A 25 -0.42 12.94 12.15
N VAL A 26 -0.79 13.68 11.12
CA VAL A 26 -1.61 14.88 11.23
C VAL A 26 -2.97 14.68 10.55
N ASN A 27 -3.97 15.42 11.01
CA ASN A 27 -5.31 15.41 10.43
C ASN A 27 -5.60 16.79 9.82
N ASN A 28 -5.82 16.85 8.53
CA ASN A 28 -6.11 18.12 7.85
C ASN A 28 -7.42 18.78 8.34
N TYR A 29 -8.32 18.02 8.93
CA TYR A 29 -9.50 18.59 9.59
C TYR A 29 -9.12 19.64 10.66
N ASP A 30 -7.96 19.51 11.31
CA ASP A 30 -7.55 20.41 12.39
C ASP A 30 -7.34 21.85 11.93
N TRP A 31 -6.88 22.05 10.70
CA TRP A 31 -6.76 23.39 10.13
C TRP A 31 -7.94 23.79 9.26
N PHE A 32 -8.70 22.85 8.71
CA PHE A 32 -9.89 23.19 7.92
C PHE A 32 -11.13 23.51 8.77
N LYS A 33 -11.30 22.91 9.95
CA LYS A 33 -12.50 23.08 10.79
C LYS A 33 -12.83 24.52 11.16
N GLY A 34 -11.82 25.42 11.14
CA GLY A 34 -11.98 26.82 11.44
C GLY A 34 -12.16 27.73 10.22
N ILE A 35 -12.11 27.17 9.00
CA ILE A 35 -12.17 27.94 7.75
C ILE A 35 -13.53 27.75 7.12
N ASN A 36 -14.33 28.81 6.98
CA ASN A 36 -15.58 28.73 6.23
C ASN A 36 -15.32 28.81 4.71
N PHE A 37 -16.28 28.38 3.92
CA PHE A 37 -16.15 28.31 2.47
C PHE A 37 -15.81 29.65 1.80
N LEU A 38 -16.44 30.74 2.23
CA LEU A 38 -16.23 32.05 1.65
C LEU A 38 -14.81 32.58 1.96
N ASP A 39 -14.34 32.33 3.19
CA ASP A 39 -12.97 32.69 3.57
C ASP A 39 -11.96 31.87 2.76
N PHE A 40 -12.20 30.57 2.58
CA PHE A 40 -11.31 29.73 1.77
C PHE A 40 -11.21 30.23 0.32
N ILE A 41 -12.34 30.54 -0.32
CA ILE A 41 -12.33 31.08 -1.68
C ILE A 41 -11.62 32.42 -1.75
N ARG A 42 -11.90 33.31 -0.79
CA ARG A 42 -11.27 34.65 -0.74
C ARG A 42 -9.76 34.58 -0.48
N ASP A 43 -9.32 33.75 0.46
CA ASP A 43 -7.95 33.82 0.98
C ASP A 43 -7.01 32.81 0.32
N VAL A 44 -7.53 31.69 -0.14
CA VAL A 44 -6.77 30.63 -0.85
C VAL A 44 -7.07 30.63 -2.34
N GLY A 45 -8.34 30.58 -2.72
CA GLY A 45 -8.79 30.45 -4.11
C GLY A 45 -8.25 31.55 -5.04
N LYS A 46 -8.15 32.78 -4.55
CA LYS A 46 -7.62 33.93 -5.35
C LYS A 46 -6.18 33.73 -5.85
N HIS A 47 -5.41 32.85 -5.21
CA HIS A 47 -4.00 32.66 -5.57
C HIS A 47 -3.80 31.66 -6.73
N ILE A 48 -4.82 30.88 -7.09
CA ILE A 48 -4.75 29.87 -8.15
C ILE A 48 -5.82 30.18 -9.20
N SER A 49 -5.42 30.45 -10.44
CA SER A 49 -6.36 30.74 -11.51
C SER A 49 -7.03 29.46 -12.04
N VAL A 50 -8.27 29.59 -12.52
CA VAL A 50 -9.00 28.49 -13.18
C VAL A 50 -8.20 27.94 -14.37
N ASN A 51 -7.55 28.81 -15.15
CA ASN A 51 -6.73 28.36 -16.29
C ASN A 51 -5.55 27.49 -15.83
N TYR A 52 -4.92 27.80 -14.70
CA TYR A 52 -3.86 26.97 -14.11
C TYR A 52 -4.41 25.59 -13.70
N MET A 53 -5.58 25.55 -13.07
CA MET A 53 -6.22 24.31 -12.66
C MET A 53 -6.62 23.45 -13.86
N MET A 54 -7.20 24.05 -14.89
CA MET A 54 -7.61 23.37 -16.11
C MET A 54 -6.43 22.87 -16.95
N ALA A 55 -5.26 23.46 -16.83
CA ALA A 55 -4.06 23.04 -17.54
C ALA A 55 -3.47 21.72 -16.99
N LYS A 56 -3.90 21.26 -15.80
CA LYS A 56 -3.43 19.98 -15.23
C LYS A 56 -3.91 18.80 -16.06
N GLU A 57 -3.03 17.84 -16.28
CA GLU A 57 -3.31 16.65 -17.09
C GLU A 57 -4.50 15.85 -16.55
N SER A 58 -4.55 15.67 -15.22
CA SER A 58 -5.66 15.00 -14.54
C SER A 58 -7.02 15.65 -14.77
N VAL A 59 -7.06 16.96 -14.98
CA VAL A 59 -8.28 17.70 -15.32
C VAL A 59 -8.59 17.56 -16.79
N LYS A 60 -7.61 17.78 -17.69
CA LYS A 60 -7.78 17.67 -19.15
C LYS A 60 -8.37 16.32 -19.56
N LEU A 61 -7.87 15.22 -18.99
CA LEU A 61 -8.33 13.87 -19.29
C LEU A 61 -9.79 13.59 -18.89
N ARG A 62 -10.35 14.40 -17.99
CA ARG A 62 -11.70 14.22 -17.45
C ARG A 62 -12.72 15.25 -17.91
N ILE A 63 -12.28 16.41 -18.41
CA ILE A 63 -13.16 17.53 -18.70
C ILE A 63 -14.24 17.16 -19.72
N ASP A 64 -13.89 16.37 -20.74
CA ASP A 64 -14.81 15.93 -21.79
C ASP A 64 -15.83 14.89 -21.29
N LYS A 65 -15.49 14.17 -20.21
CA LYS A 65 -16.35 13.16 -19.57
C LYS A 65 -17.20 13.74 -18.45
N GLY A 66 -16.99 15.01 -18.12
CA GLY A 66 -17.54 15.68 -16.95
C GLY A 66 -16.66 15.47 -15.72
N ILE A 67 -16.28 16.57 -15.07
CA ILE A 67 -15.59 16.59 -13.79
C ILE A 67 -16.48 17.27 -12.76
N SER A 68 -16.65 16.67 -11.58
CA SER A 68 -17.42 17.28 -10.51
C SER A 68 -16.68 18.50 -9.92
N PHE A 69 -17.43 19.43 -9.33
CA PHE A 69 -16.83 20.55 -8.63
C PHE A 69 -15.91 20.08 -7.50
N THR A 70 -16.28 19.01 -6.80
CA THR A 70 -15.46 18.40 -5.74
C THR A 70 -14.11 17.92 -6.28
N GLU A 71 -14.09 17.17 -7.37
CA GLU A 71 -12.85 16.72 -7.99
C GLU A 71 -12.00 17.88 -8.51
N PHE A 72 -12.63 18.86 -9.12
CA PHE A 72 -11.93 20.05 -9.64
C PHE A 72 -11.30 20.87 -8.51
N SER A 73 -12.03 21.08 -7.42
CA SER A 73 -11.56 21.84 -6.25
C SER A 73 -10.59 21.09 -5.35
N TYR A 74 -10.51 19.74 -5.47
CA TYR A 74 -9.64 18.91 -4.63
C TYR A 74 -8.18 19.35 -4.68
N GLN A 75 -7.68 19.77 -5.84
CA GLN A 75 -6.33 20.30 -5.98
C GLN A 75 -6.05 21.54 -5.12
N LEU A 76 -7.09 22.37 -4.85
CA LEU A 76 -6.97 23.50 -3.95
C LEU A 76 -6.88 23.06 -2.48
N ILE A 77 -7.66 22.04 -2.11
CA ILE A 77 -7.70 21.50 -0.74
C ILE A 77 -6.35 20.86 -0.42
N GLN A 78 -5.87 19.94 -1.24
CA GLN A 78 -4.56 19.30 -1.05
C GLN A 78 -3.40 20.29 -1.19
N GLY A 79 -3.52 21.26 -2.09
CA GLY A 79 -2.54 22.34 -2.23
C GLY A 79 -2.44 23.19 -0.97
N TYR A 80 -3.57 23.47 -0.33
CA TYR A 80 -3.61 24.21 0.93
C TYR A 80 -3.06 23.39 2.10
N ASP A 81 -3.29 22.08 2.14
CA ASP A 81 -2.65 21.18 3.13
C ASP A 81 -1.13 21.37 3.11
N PHE A 82 -0.53 21.31 1.93
CA PHE A 82 0.91 21.49 1.78
C PHE A 82 1.36 22.90 2.18
N CYS A 83 0.61 23.92 1.78
CA CYS A 83 0.88 25.30 2.15
C CYS A 83 0.84 25.52 3.66
N TRP A 84 -0.17 24.98 4.33
CA TRP A 84 -0.33 25.05 5.78
C TRP A 84 0.80 24.30 6.51
N LEU A 85 1.11 23.06 6.08
CA LEU A 85 2.19 22.26 6.65
C LEU A 85 3.55 22.91 6.46
N ASN A 86 3.78 23.55 5.32
CA ASN A 86 5.00 24.34 5.08
C ASN A 86 5.13 25.50 6.07
N ALA A 87 4.06 26.28 6.27
CA ALA A 87 4.08 27.43 7.16
C ALA A 87 4.16 27.07 8.65
N ASN A 88 3.50 25.98 9.08
CA ASN A 88 3.30 25.66 10.49
C ASN A 88 4.16 24.49 10.99
N ARG A 89 4.68 23.64 10.09
CA ARG A 89 5.45 22.43 10.41
C ARG A 89 6.77 22.34 9.65
N ASN A 90 7.17 23.40 8.93
CA ASN A 90 8.39 23.44 8.11
C ASN A 90 8.51 22.27 7.10
N VAL A 91 7.38 21.77 6.61
CA VAL A 91 7.37 20.71 5.58
C VAL A 91 7.78 21.34 4.24
N LYS A 92 8.85 20.84 3.64
CA LYS A 92 9.41 21.36 2.38
C LYS A 92 9.19 20.44 1.19
N LEU A 93 8.97 19.15 1.41
CA LEU A 93 8.80 18.14 0.35
C LEU A 93 7.44 17.45 0.51
N GLN A 94 6.66 17.40 -0.57
CA GLN A 94 5.50 16.51 -0.66
C GLN A 94 5.77 15.41 -1.68
N MET A 95 5.50 14.17 -1.29
CA MET A 95 5.70 12.98 -2.12
C MET A 95 4.38 12.28 -2.42
N GLY A 96 4.30 11.59 -3.56
CA GLY A 96 3.13 10.79 -3.92
C GLY A 96 3.31 9.97 -5.20
N GLY A 97 2.26 9.33 -5.65
CA GLY A 97 2.22 8.70 -6.96
C GLY A 97 2.15 9.73 -8.09
N SER A 98 2.49 9.33 -9.30
CA SER A 98 2.48 10.24 -10.48
C SER A 98 1.11 10.85 -10.77
N ASP A 99 0.03 10.18 -10.36
CA ASP A 99 -1.34 10.72 -10.44
C ASP A 99 -1.57 11.93 -9.53
N GLN A 100 -0.74 12.13 -8.49
CA GLN A 100 -0.80 13.24 -7.54
C GLN A 100 -0.02 14.48 -7.99
N TRP A 101 0.73 14.40 -9.10
CA TRP A 101 1.59 15.49 -9.57
C TRP A 101 0.86 16.84 -9.67
N GLY A 102 -0.35 16.84 -10.23
CA GLY A 102 -1.17 18.05 -10.38
C GLY A 102 -1.50 18.71 -9.03
N ASN A 103 -1.89 17.91 -8.04
CA ASN A 103 -2.26 18.38 -6.71
C ASN A 103 -1.02 18.87 -5.94
N ILE A 104 0.06 18.08 -5.95
CA ILE A 104 1.32 18.43 -5.25
C ILE A 104 1.92 19.73 -5.80
N THR A 105 1.99 19.86 -7.13
CA THR A 105 2.51 21.10 -7.75
C THR A 105 1.61 22.32 -7.55
N THR A 106 0.30 22.12 -7.34
CA THR A 106 -0.59 23.20 -6.91
C THR A 106 -0.20 23.66 -5.49
N GLY A 107 0.17 22.74 -4.61
CA GLY A 107 0.68 23.04 -3.29
C GLY A 107 2.01 23.83 -3.32
N THR A 108 2.96 23.42 -4.16
CA THR A 108 4.22 24.19 -4.31
C THR A 108 3.96 25.61 -4.80
N GLU A 109 3.02 25.79 -5.73
CA GLU A 109 2.64 27.11 -6.22
C GLU A 109 1.95 27.95 -5.13
N MET A 110 1.11 27.34 -4.29
CA MET A 110 0.52 28.03 -3.14
C MET A 110 1.57 28.43 -2.11
N VAL A 111 2.52 27.57 -1.77
CA VAL A 111 3.66 27.91 -0.89
C VAL A 111 4.40 29.12 -1.44
N ARG A 112 4.72 29.13 -2.72
CA ARG A 112 5.40 30.24 -3.38
C ARG A 112 4.60 31.56 -3.31
N ARG A 113 3.28 31.50 -3.57
CA ARG A 113 2.43 32.70 -3.65
C ARG A 113 1.97 33.23 -2.31
N ILE A 114 1.63 32.33 -1.38
CA ILE A 114 1.05 32.69 -0.08
C ILE A 114 2.16 32.86 0.96
N ASN A 115 2.99 31.83 1.13
CA ASN A 115 4.05 31.84 2.16
C ASN A 115 5.32 32.59 1.69
N ARG A 116 5.46 32.81 0.37
CA ARG A 116 6.70 33.31 -0.25
C ARG A 116 7.92 32.44 0.07
N GLY A 117 7.65 31.15 0.28
CA GLY A 117 8.62 30.11 0.64
C GLY A 117 8.99 29.24 -0.54
N GLU A 118 9.89 28.31 -0.27
CA GLU A 118 10.33 27.27 -1.19
C GLU A 118 9.80 25.91 -0.75
N SER A 119 9.39 25.09 -1.72
CA SER A 119 8.96 23.71 -1.49
C SER A 119 9.12 22.86 -2.74
N PHE A 120 9.18 21.54 -2.56
CA PHE A 120 9.53 20.58 -3.58
C PHE A 120 8.43 19.54 -3.74
N ALA A 121 8.29 19.03 -4.96
CA ALA A 121 7.39 17.95 -5.32
C ALA A 121 8.19 16.75 -5.83
N LEU A 122 7.88 15.57 -5.34
CA LEU A 122 8.45 14.32 -5.83
C LEU A 122 7.34 13.32 -6.09
N THR A 123 7.33 12.71 -7.26
CA THR A 123 6.38 11.62 -7.56
C THR A 123 7.10 10.41 -8.12
N ALA A 124 6.58 9.23 -7.76
CA ALA A 124 6.99 7.96 -8.31
C ALA A 124 5.93 7.42 -9.29
N PRO A 125 6.32 6.66 -10.32
CA PRO A 125 5.37 5.96 -11.17
C PRO A 125 4.45 5.06 -10.35
N LEU A 126 3.19 4.93 -10.77
CA LEU A 126 2.26 3.98 -10.15
C LEU A 126 2.70 2.55 -10.43
N VAL A 127 2.71 1.73 -9.40
CA VAL A 127 2.99 0.30 -9.55
C VAL A 127 1.82 -0.36 -10.28
N LYS A 128 2.14 -1.07 -11.36
CA LYS A 128 1.21 -1.82 -12.19
C LYS A 128 1.70 -3.25 -12.33
N LYS A 129 0.80 -4.16 -12.66
CA LYS A 129 1.17 -5.48 -13.14
C LYS A 129 1.71 -5.39 -14.57
N ALA A 130 2.44 -6.39 -15.01
CA ALA A 130 3.00 -6.48 -16.36
C ALA A 130 1.93 -6.44 -17.46
N ASP A 131 0.72 -6.93 -17.16
CA ASP A 131 -0.47 -6.85 -18.03
C ASP A 131 -1.13 -5.46 -18.06
N GLY A 132 -0.60 -4.49 -17.32
CA GLY A 132 -1.11 -3.12 -17.21
C GLY A 132 -2.26 -2.95 -16.21
N THR A 133 -2.73 -4.01 -15.57
CA THR A 133 -3.77 -3.95 -14.56
C THR A 133 -3.27 -3.36 -13.25
N LYS A 134 -4.21 -2.99 -12.36
CA LYS A 134 -3.86 -2.38 -11.07
C LYS A 134 -3.21 -3.41 -10.14
N PHE A 135 -2.09 -3.01 -9.54
CA PHE A 135 -1.45 -3.73 -8.46
C PHE A 135 -2.33 -3.77 -7.18
N GLY A 136 -2.11 -4.79 -6.34
CA GLY A 136 -2.76 -4.90 -5.03
C GLY A 136 -4.17 -5.49 -5.06
N LYS A 137 -4.58 -6.08 -6.19
CA LYS A 137 -5.83 -6.82 -6.30
C LYS A 137 -5.57 -8.29 -6.59
N SER A 138 -6.19 -9.17 -5.80
CA SER A 138 -6.32 -10.61 -6.07
C SER A 138 -7.70 -10.92 -6.66
N GLU A 139 -7.96 -12.17 -7.01
CA GLU A 139 -9.30 -12.65 -7.40
C GLU A 139 -10.33 -12.44 -6.27
N GLY A 140 -9.89 -12.49 -5.00
CA GLY A 140 -10.72 -12.22 -3.82
C GLY A 140 -10.85 -10.72 -3.44
N GLY A 141 -10.28 -9.79 -4.22
CA GLY A 141 -10.34 -8.35 -3.94
C GLY A 141 -9.00 -7.71 -3.59
N ASN A 142 -9.02 -6.71 -2.71
CA ASN A 142 -7.79 -6.02 -2.28
C ASN A 142 -6.98 -6.88 -1.29
N VAL A 143 -5.66 -6.84 -1.44
CA VAL A 143 -4.72 -7.40 -0.45
C VAL A 143 -4.41 -6.33 0.60
N TRP A 144 -4.76 -6.63 1.84
CA TRP A 144 -4.66 -5.70 2.95
C TRP A 144 -3.44 -5.97 3.81
N LEU A 145 -2.86 -4.92 4.40
CA LEU A 145 -1.80 -5.04 5.40
C LEU A 145 -2.34 -5.47 6.79
N ASP A 146 -3.66 -5.33 6.99
CA ASP A 146 -4.33 -5.76 8.22
C ASP A 146 -4.56 -7.28 8.18
N PRO A 147 -3.95 -8.06 9.11
CA PRO A 147 -4.06 -9.52 9.13
C PRO A 147 -5.50 -10.02 9.36
N LYS A 148 -6.38 -9.18 9.89
CA LYS A 148 -7.81 -9.51 10.04
C LYS A 148 -8.60 -9.47 8.74
N LYS A 149 -8.06 -8.81 7.70
CA LYS A 149 -8.69 -8.68 6.38
C LYS A 149 -8.04 -9.54 5.32
N THR A 150 -6.72 -9.69 5.39
CA THR A 150 -5.92 -10.60 4.57
C THR A 150 -4.97 -11.30 5.51
N SER A 151 -5.16 -12.60 5.74
CA SER A 151 -4.27 -13.34 6.63
C SER A 151 -2.83 -13.34 6.13
N PRO A 152 -1.83 -13.51 7.01
CA PRO A 152 -0.43 -13.63 6.61
C PRO A 152 -0.19 -14.72 5.57
N TYR A 153 -0.95 -15.83 5.62
CA TYR A 153 -0.90 -16.90 4.63
C TYR A 153 -1.37 -16.43 3.24
N ILE A 154 -2.54 -15.81 3.14
CA ILE A 154 -3.06 -15.26 1.88
C ILE A 154 -2.15 -14.14 1.35
N PHE A 155 -1.63 -13.32 2.24
CA PHE A 155 -0.66 -12.28 1.90
C PHE A 155 0.63 -12.87 1.31
N TYR A 156 1.18 -13.91 1.92
CA TYR A 156 2.33 -14.65 1.41
C TYR A 156 2.05 -15.27 0.03
N GLN A 157 0.90 -15.93 -0.12
CA GLN A 157 0.48 -16.54 -1.38
C GLN A 157 0.32 -15.52 -2.51
N PHE A 158 -0.15 -14.32 -2.20
CA PHE A 158 -0.26 -13.24 -3.19
C PHE A 158 1.09 -12.93 -3.83
N TRP A 159 2.14 -12.79 -3.02
CA TRP A 159 3.49 -12.51 -3.51
C TRP A 159 4.12 -13.75 -4.18
N LEU A 160 3.92 -14.91 -3.58
CA LEU A 160 4.43 -16.15 -4.12
C LEU A 160 3.85 -16.46 -5.52
N ASN A 161 2.62 -16.06 -5.79
CA ASN A 161 1.92 -16.33 -7.05
C ASN A 161 2.06 -15.21 -8.11
N THR A 162 2.95 -14.25 -7.90
CA THR A 162 3.24 -13.24 -8.93
C THR A 162 3.91 -13.86 -10.16
N SER A 163 3.68 -13.26 -11.33
CA SER A 163 4.39 -13.63 -12.56
C SER A 163 5.89 -13.35 -12.44
N ASP A 164 6.70 -14.03 -13.23
CA ASP A 164 8.15 -13.81 -13.23
C ASP A 164 8.49 -12.35 -13.57
N GLN A 165 7.80 -11.78 -14.56
CA GLN A 165 7.98 -10.38 -14.96
C GLN A 165 7.61 -9.40 -13.87
N ASP A 166 6.51 -9.66 -13.14
CA ASP A 166 6.09 -8.84 -12.01
C ASP A 166 7.08 -8.97 -10.85
N ALA A 167 7.50 -10.21 -10.54
CA ALA A 167 8.41 -10.46 -9.43
C ALA A 167 9.77 -9.77 -9.63
N GLN A 168 10.30 -9.74 -10.87
CA GLN A 168 11.52 -8.99 -11.20
C GLN A 168 11.38 -7.48 -10.96
N SER A 169 10.20 -6.93 -11.19
CA SER A 169 9.93 -5.52 -10.94
C SER A 169 9.69 -5.26 -9.44
N TYR A 170 8.93 -6.12 -8.79
CA TYR A 170 8.50 -5.92 -7.42
C TYR A 170 9.63 -6.12 -6.41
N ILE A 171 10.56 -7.03 -6.64
CA ILE A 171 11.71 -7.20 -5.75
C ILE A 171 12.55 -5.93 -5.63
N LYS A 172 12.62 -5.12 -6.69
CA LYS A 172 13.33 -3.83 -6.71
C LYS A 172 12.57 -2.72 -6.00
N ILE A 173 11.24 -2.84 -5.89
CA ILE A 173 10.37 -1.78 -5.34
C ILE A 173 10.04 -2.04 -3.88
N PHE A 174 9.80 -3.31 -3.51
CA PHE A 174 9.21 -3.67 -2.24
C PHE A 174 10.19 -4.31 -1.26
N THR A 175 11.47 -4.47 -1.63
CA THR A 175 12.48 -5.01 -0.73
C THR A 175 13.61 -4.00 -0.48
N PHE A 176 14.34 -4.19 0.60
CA PHE A 176 15.53 -3.39 0.94
C PHE A 176 16.83 -4.06 0.52
N LYS A 177 16.74 -5.07 -0.36
CA LYS A 177 17.91 -5.78 -0.87
C LYS A 177 18.79 -4.89 -1.73
N GLU A 178 20.09 -5.10 -1.63
CA GLU A 178 21.04 -4.42 -2.50
C GLU A 178 20.92 -4.92 -3.95
N GLU A 179 21.25 -4.05 -4.90
CA GLU A 179 21.18 -4.36 -6.34
C GLU A 179 21.94 -5.64 -6.72
N THR A 180 23.09 -5.88 -6.11
CA THR A 180 23.90 -7.09 -6.35
C THR A 180 23.18 -8.35 -5.91
N GLU A 181 22.50 -8.33 -4.77
CA GLU A 181 21.71 -9.44 -4.26
C GLU A 181 20.49 -9.70 -5.14
N ILE A 182 19.77 -8.64 -5.53
CA ILE A 182 18.62 -8.73 -6.44
C ILE A 182 19.03 -9.38 -7.75
N ASN A 183 20.14 -8.94 -8.35
CA ASN A 183 20.62 -9.48 -9.61
C ASN A 183 21.04 -10.95 -9.49
N ALA A 184 21.62 -11.37 -8.36
CA ALA A 184 21.93 -12.77 -8.10
C ALA A 184 20.69 -13.64 -7.99
N ILE A 185 19.64 -13.16 -7.29
CA ILE A 185 18.35 -13.89 -7.16
C ILE A 185 17.65 -14.00 -8.53
N ILE A 186 17.69 -12.96 -9.34
CA ILE A 186 17.12 -12.98 -10.69
C ILE A 186 17.86 -14.00 -11.57
N ALA A 187 19.19 -14.03 -11.53
CA ALA A 187 19.99 -14.99 -12.31
C ALA A 187 19.72 -16.45 -11.89
N ASP A 188 19.67 -16.73 -10.57
CA ASP A 188 19.32 -18.06 -10.06
C ASP A 188 17.90 -18.49 -10.50
N HIS A 189 16.96 -17.55 -10.49
CA HIS A 189 15.60 -17.82 -10.97
C HIS A 189 15.56 -18.11 -12.48
N GLU A 190 16.32 -17.40 -13.30
CA GLU A 190 16.40 -17.60 -14.76
C GLU A 190 16.98 -18.96 -15.13
N GLU A 191 17.90 -19.49 -14.31
CA GLU A 191 18.44 -20.86 -14.50
C GLU A 191 17.40 -21.95 -14.20
N ASN A 192 16.53 -21.73 -13.21
CA ASN A 192 15.50 -22.69 -12.82
C ASN A 192 14.19 -22.00 -12.41
N PRO A 193 13.39 -21.47 -13.37
CA PRO A 193 12.14 -20.76 -13.06
C PRO A 193 11.12 -21.60 -12.26
N GLY A 194 11.13 -22.92 -12.46
CA GLY A 194 10.23 -23.85 -11.75
C GLY A 194 10.46 -23.89 -10.24
N ALA A 195 11.65 -23.57 -9.75
CA ALA A 195 11.96 -23.46 -8.34
C ALA A 195 11.32 -22.22 -7.68
N ARG A 196 10.93 -21.20 -8.47
CA ARG A 196 10.32 -19.94 -8.03
C ARG A 196 11.17 -19.20 -6.97
N ALA A 197 12.50 -19.22 -7.14
CA ALA A 197 13.43 -18.62 -6.18
C ALA A 197 13.16 -17.13 -6.00
N LEU A 198 12.89 -16.41 -7.07
CA LEU A 198 12.59 -14.98 -7.08
C LEU A 198 11.29 -14.65 -6.31
N GLN A 199 10.20 -15.37 -6.58
CA GLN A 199 8.92 -15.16 -5.88
C GLN A 199 9.02 -15.53 -4.40
N LYS A 200 9.77 -16.59 -4.07
CA LYS A 200 10.01 -16.97 -2.67
C LYS A 200 10.79 -15.89 -1.93
N ALA A 201 11.87 -15.37 -2.52
CA ALA A 201 12.64 -14.29 -1.92
C ALA A 201 11.77 -13.05 -1.68
N LEU A 202 10.97 -12.65 -2.68
CA LEU A 202 10.03 -11.54 -2.58
C LEU A 202 8.97 -11.77 -1.50
N ALA A 203 8.30 -12.93 -1.51
CA ALA A 203 7.24 -13.26 -0.56
C ALA A 203 7.76 -13.35 0.87
N ASN A 204 8.92 -13.97 1.08
CA ASN A 204 9.54 -14.08 2.38
C ASN A 204 9.83 -12.70 2.98
N GLU A 205 10.52 -11.84 2.24
CA GLU A 205 10.94 -10.54 2.76
C GLU A 205 9.75 -9.63 3.07
N ILE A 206 8.79 -9.53 2.14
CA ILE A 206 7.65 -8.65 2.35
C ILE A 206 6.74 -9.19 3.47
N THR A 207 6.53 -10.50 3.56
CA THR A 207 5.72 -11.08 4.63
C THR A 207 6.39 -10.88 5.99
N THR A 208 7.71 -11.07 6.08
CA THR A 208 8.48 -10.76 7.30
C THR A 208 8.34 -9.29 7.68
N TYR A 209 8.49 -8.39 6.71
CA TYR A 209 8.43 -6.94 6.96
C TYR A 209 7.05 -6.46 7.44
N VAL A 210 5.98 -7.04 6.91
CA VAL A 210 4.60 -6.63 7.24
C VAL A 210 4.03 -7.36 8.46
N HIS A 211 4.30 -8.67 8.57
CA HIS A 211 3.65 -9.55 9.55
C HIS A 211 4.59 -10.14 10.59
N GLY A 212 5.92 -10.09 10.35
CA GLY A 212 6.95 -10.65 11.22
C GLY A 212 7.34 -12.07 10.84
N GLU A 213 8.50 -12.49 11.36
CA GLU A 213 9.14 -13.76 11.03
C GLU A 213 8.29 -14.97 11.44
N SER A 214 7.66 -14.93 12.62
CA SER A 214 6.78 -16.01 13.10
C SER A 214 5.59 -16.26 12.17
N GLU A 215 5.00 -15.22 11.60
CA GLU A 215 3.88 -15.36 10.66
C GLU A 215 4.35 -15.84 9.28
N LEU A 216 5.56 -15.47 8.87
CA LEU A 216 6.19 -16.04 7.68
C LEU A 216 6.39 -17.55 7.83
N GLU A 217 6.96 -18.01 8.96
CA GLU A 217 7.18 -19.45 9.22
C GLU A 217 5.88 -20.24 9.11
N LYS A 218 4.81 -19.75 9.74
CA LYS A 218 3.46 -20.37 9.64
C LYS A 218 2.96 -20.40 8.20
N ALA A 219 3.09 -19.31 7.44
CA ALA A 219 2.64 -19.24 6.06
C ALA A 219 3.41 -20.20 5.14
N VAL A 220 4.74 -20.30 5.32
CA VAL A 220 5.59 -21.24 4.58
C VAL A 220 5.22 -22.69 4.92
N LYS A 221 5.02 -23.00 6.21
CA LYS A 221 4.60 -24.32 6.68
C LYS A 221 3.23 -24.69 6.09
N ALA A 222 2.25 -23.80 6.16
CA ALA A 222 0.93 -23.98 5.57
C ALA A 222 0.99 -24.24 4.06
N SER A 223 1.85 -23.50 3.33
CA SER A 223 2.09 -23.74 1.90
C SER A 223 2.64 -25.15 1.63
N GLY A 224 3.53 -25.65 2.49
CA GLY A 224 4.08 -27.01 2.39
C GLY A 224 3.03 -28.09 2.54
N ILE A 225 2.01 -27.86 3.36
CA ILE A 225 0.90 -28.80 3.61
C ILE A 225 0.13 -29.10 2.33
N LEU A 226 -0.23 -28.08 1.55
CA LEU A 226 -0.96 -28.25 0.29
C LEU A 226 -0.21 -29.08 -0.75
N PHE A 227 1.11 -29.07 -0.71
CA PHE A 227 1.95 -29.78 -1.69
C PHE A 227 2.42 -31.15 -1.21
N GLY A 228 1.77 -31.73 -0.18
CA GLY A 228 1.98 -33.12 0.26
C GLY A 228 3.31 -33.38 0.97
N LYS A 229 3.93 -32.36 1.54
CA LYS A 229 5.21 -32.46 2.29
C LYS A 229 5.02 -32.44 3.80
N SER A 230 3.79 -32.64 4.30
CA SER A 230 3.45 -32.45 5.71
C SER A 230 2.83 -33.68 6.34
N THR A 231 2.91 -33.74 7.66
CA THR A 231 2.31 -34.74 8.52
C THR A 231 0.95 -34.28 9.05
N SER A 232 0.17 -35.19 9.63
CA SER A 232 -1.07 -34.85 10.36
C SER A 232 -0.80 -33.92 11.56
N GLU A 233 0.42 -33.95 12.11
CA GLU A 233 0.84 -33.08 13.20
C GLU A 233 0.98 -31.62 12.75
N ASP A 234 1.49 -31.39 11.53
CA ASP A 234 1.59 -30.06 10.95
C ASP A 234 0.23 -29.39 10.74
N LEU A 235 -0.78 -30.18 10.38
CA LEU A 235 -2.18 -29.71 10.27
C LEU A 235 -2.77 -29.30 11.61
N ALA A 236 -2.43 -30.01 12.68
CA ALA A 236 -2.95 -29.75 14.02
C ALA A 236 -2.34 -28.47 14.66
N GLU A 237 -1.21 -28.00 14.15
CA GLU A 237 -0.53 -26.79 14.62
C GLU A 237 -1.03 -25.49 13.92
N LEU A 238 -1.86 -25.62 12.87
CA LEU A 238 -2.44 -24.45 12.20
C LEU A 238 -3.47 -23.77 13.09
N ASP A 239 -3.45 -22.44 13.11
CA ASP A 239 -4.56 -21.68 13.67
C ASP A 239 -5.81 -21.78 12.78
N GLU A 240 -6.98 -21.52 13.37
CA GLU A 240 -8.28 -21.67 12.70
C GLU A 240 -8.39 -20.81 11.43
N GLN A 241 -7.83 -19.59 11.45
CA GLN A 241 -7.87 -18.70 10.28
C GLN A 241 -7.03 -19.27 9.14
N THR A 242 -5.80 -19.65 9.41
CA THR A 242 -4.89 -20.24 8.42
C THR A 242 -5.46 -21.55 7.88
N PHE A 243 -6.07 -22.39 8.72
CA PHE A 243 -6.74 -23.62 8.30
C PHE A 243 -7.90 -23.32 7.34
N ASN A 244 -8.78 -22.38 7.68
CA ASN A 244 -9.91 -22.01 6.84
C ASN A 244 -9.46 -21.40 5.50
N ASP A 245 -8.42 -20.57 5.51
CA ASP A 245 -7.84 -19.98 4.29
C ASP A 245 -7.20 -21.04 3.39
N LEU A 246 -6.50 -22.02 3.98
CA LEU A 246 -5.85 -23.12 3.29
C LEU A 246 -6.86 -23.99 2.52
N PHE A 247 -8.00 -24.28 3.14
CA PHE A 247 -9.06 -25.11 2.58
C PHE A 247 -10.21 -24.29 1.97
N SER A 248 -10.01 -22.99 1.78
CA SER A 248 -10.99 -22.13 1.12
C SER A 248 -11.31 -22.66 -0.29
N GLY A 249 -12.59 -22.88 -0.55
CA GLY A 249 -13.06 -23.45 -1.82
C GLY A 249 -13.11 -24.99 -1.86
N CYS A 250 -12.62 -25.68 -0.84
CA CYS A 250 -12.83 -27.11 -0.69
C CYS A 250 -14.26 -27.40 -0.22
N ALA A 251 -14.81 -28.56 -0.65
CA ALA A 251 -16.09 -29.03 -0.13
C ALA A 251 -15.97 -29.35 1.36
N THR A 252 -16.79 -28.69 2.19
CA THR A 252 -16.82 -28.89 3.64
C THR A 252 -18.10 -29.67 4.04
N ALA A 253 -17.98 -30.52 5.04
CA ALA A 253 -19.12 -31.22 5.65
C ALA A 253 -19.03 -31.09 7.17
N GLU A 254 -20.14 -30.75 7.81
CA GLU A 254 -20.23 -30.77 9.26
C GLU A 254 -20.54 -32.17 9.73
N VAL A 255 -19.69 -32.73 10.59
CA VAL A 255 -19.86 -34.04 11.20
C VAL A 255 -19.75 -33.91 12.71
N LYS A 256 -20.63 -34.61 13.42
CA LYS A 256 -20.58 -34.61 14.90
C LYS A 256 -19.35 -35.40 15.36
N LYS A 257 -18.60 -34.88 16.33
CA LYS A 257 -17.42 -35.53 16.89
C LYS A 257 -17.69 -36.98 17.36
N VAL A 258 -18.91 -37.21 17.87
CA VAL A 258 -19.38 -38.53 18.33
C VAL A 258 -19.43 -39.58 17.20
N ASP A 259 -19.61 -39.16 15.94
CA ASP A 259 -19.69 -40.07 14.78
C ASP A 259 -18.30 -40.61 14.37
N PHE A 260 -17.21 -40.03 14.93
CA PHE A 260 -15.83 -40.46 14.73
C PHE A 260 -15.28 -41.31 15.90
N GLU A 261 -15.94 -41.32 17.05
CA GLU A 261 -15.52 -42.13 18.21
C GLU A 261 -15.77 -43.60 17.90
N GLY A 262 -14.73 -44.30 17.43
CA GLY A 262 -14.75 -45.74 17.10
C GLY A 262 -14.41 -46.08 15.63
N MET A 263 -14.06 -45.09 14.82
CA MET A 263 -13.50 -45.25 13.49
C MET A 263 -11.97 -45.10 13.55
N GLY A 264 -11.28 -46.01 14.20
CA GLY A 264 -9.84 -46.10 14.27
C GLY A 264 -9.32 -47.38 13.65
#